data_6ac43bc7398ea11024e162a918e5ba4a
#
_entry.id   6ac43bc7398ea11024e162a918e5ba4a
#
_cell.length_a   1.000
_cell.length_b   1.000
_cell.length_c   1.000
_cell.angle_alpha   90.00
_cell.angle_beta   90.00
_cell.angle_gamma   90.00
#
_symmetry.space_group_name_H-M   'P 1'
#
loop_
_entity.id
_entity.type
_entity.pdbx_description
1 polymer ?
#
loop_
_entity_poly.entity_id
_entity_poly.type
_entity_poly.pdbx_seq_one_letter_code
_entity_poly.pdbx_strand_id
1 'polypeptide(L)'
;MKTQSEYHNLIRTYAVPDRILLATDLDDTEYLLPHAIAQALATGATLTLAHVTPPAESIPLDASAIYSADAAAILVEAKWTLDGMAAKAYASGLAASPIVCQGTPQRVIPELVKTIGADRLILGTHGRRHMKKMLLGSVALEILNSVEIPVCTIGPNAHTRPAPVTPKTILHPVSLHPGHEQSARLALEMAQFYQAEITLLHVIDRNFGNEYRSARAAEWTRTAVERLIPDEAPLWTYVHAQVEVGGVVDHILNVAAEMQADLIMLGIDPAEGYRHASGDGIAYEIITRAGCPVITARHGTEVSVEISESKPTHGYAAGAFAGMF
;
A
#
# COMPACT_ATOMS: atom_id res chain seq x y z
N MET A 1 -7.89 -2.26 23.29
CA MET A 1 -9.07 -2.06 22.39
C MET A 1 -9.18 -0.58 22.09
N LYS A 2 -9.07 -0.18 20.82
CA LYS A 2 -9.28 1.22 20.40
C LYS A 2 -10.77 1.53 20.39
N THR A 3 -11.15 2.72 20.79
CA THR A 3 -12.55 3.18 20.72
C THR A 3 -12.96 3.41 19.26
N GLN A 4 -14.26 3.45 18.98
CA GLN A 4 -14.77 3.74 17.62
C GLN A 4 -14.28 5.11 17.11
N SER A 5 -14.16 6.10 18.00
CA SER A 5 -13.63 7.44 17.67
C SER A 5 -12.14 7.39 17.33
N GLU A 6 -11.33 6.66 18.10
CA GLU A 6 -9.89 6.46 17.82
C GLU A 6 -9.68 5.72 16.51
N TYR A 7 -10.55 4.76 16.20
CA TYR A 7 -10.51 4.02 14.94
C TYR A 7 -10.87 4.91 13.75
N HIS A 8 -11.91 5.74 13.86
CA HIS A 8 -12.28 6.70 12.81
C HIS A 8 -11.15 7.70 12.54
N ASN A 9 -10.54 8.23 13.59
CA ASN A 9 -9.39 9.12 13.46
C ASN A 9 -8.19 8.44 12.80
N LEU A 10 -7.92 7.17 13.12
CA LEU A 10 -6.84 6.40 12.50
C LEU A 10 -7.06 6.17 11.00
N ILE A 11 -8.28 5.80 10.60
CA ILE A 11 -8.62 5.65 9.18
C ILE A 11 -8.40 6.97 8.44
N ARG A 12 -8.86 8.08 8.99
CA ARG A 12 -8.66 9.40 8.39
C ARG A 12 -7.17 9.76 8.26
N THR A 13 -6.37 9.52 9.30
CA THR A 13 -4.91 9.72 9.25
C THR A 13 -4.26 8.85 8.19
N TYR A 14 -4.70 7.60 8.06
CA TYR A 14 -4.16 6.69 7.04
C TYR A 14 -4.63 7.04 5.62
N ALA A 15 -5.81 7.59 5.45
CA ALA A 15 -6.29 8.11 4.16
C ALA A 15 -5.52 9.37 3.75
N VAL A 16 -5.32 10.29 4.71
CA VAL A 16 -4.70 11.61 4.51
C VAL A 16 -3.51 11.73 5.47
N PRO A 17 -2.32 11.24 5.09
CA PRO A 17 -1.15 11.29 5.97
C PRO A 17 -0.68 12.72 6.22
N ASP A 18 -0.23 12.97 7.46
CA ASP A 18 0.43 14.22 7.87
C ASP A 18 1.95 14.13 7.73
N ARG A 19 2.51 12.90 7.82
CA ARG A 19 3.95 12.64 7.79
C ARG A 19 4.27 11.46 6.88
N ILE A 20 4.97 11.75 5.81
CA ILE A 20 5.40 10.77 4.81
C ILE A 20 6.90 10.50 4.98
N LEU A 21 7.27 9.22 5.06
CA LEU A 21 8.65 8.75 4.97
C LEU A 21 8.88 8.14 3.60
N LEU A 22 9.79 8.70 2.81
CA LEU A 22 10.32 8.05 1.62
C LEU A 22 11.62 7.32 1.98
N ALA A 23 11.64 6.00 1.89
CA ALA A 23 12.86 5.20 2.02
C ALA A 23 13.37 4.79 0.64
N THR A 24 14.62 5.11 0.35
CA THR A 24 15.25 4.91 -0.97
C THR A 24 16.61 4.25 -0.84
N ASP A 25 16.98 3.44 -1.83
CA ASP A 25 18.35 2.90 -2.00
C ASP A 25 19.26 3.85 -2.81
N LEU A 26 18.73 5.02 -3.19
CA LEU A 26 19.32 6.09 -3.99
C LEU A 26 19.36 5.82 -5.50
N ASP A 27 19.11 4.61 -5.96
CA ASP A 27 19.07 4.30 -7.40
C ASP A 27 17.68 4.52 -8.01
N ASP A 28 16.65 4.52 -7.16
CA ASP A 28 15.26 4.63 -7.51
C ASP A 28 14.68 6.06 -7.36
N THR A 29 15.53 7.02 -7.08
CA THR A 29 15.16 8.41 -6.75
C THR A 29 14.37 9.11 -7.85
N GLU A 30 14.67 8.83 -9.12
CA GLU A 30 14.05 9.52 -10.25
C GLU A 30 12.55 9.24 -10.39
N TYR A 31 12.11 8.04 -9.99
CA TYR A 31 10.70 7.69 -10.06
C TYR A 31 10.00 7.72 -8.69
N LEU A 32 10.71 7.46 -7.58
CA LEU A 32 10.09 7.54 -6.24
C LEU A 32 9.81 8.98 -5.80
N LEU A 33 10.76 9.88 -6.00
CA LEU A 33 10.66 11.25 -5.52
C LEU A 33 9.45 12.01 -6.10
N PRO A 34 9.13 11.93 -7.41
CA PRO A 34 7.92 12.57 -7.95
C PRO A 34 6.64 12.10 -7.27
N HIS A 35 6.49 10.78 -7.00
CA HIS A 35 5.33 10.25 -6.30
C HIS A 35 5.26 10.71 -4.84
N ALA A 36 6.40 10.77 -4.14
CA ALA A 36 6.45 11.26 -2.77
C ALA A 36 6.07 12.75 -2.69
N ILE A 37 6.60 13.58 -3.60
CA ILE A 37 6.25 15.01 -3.69
C ILE A 37 4.76 15.17 -3.99
N ALA A 38 4.22 14.44 -4.98
CA ALA A 38 2.81 14.53 -5.35
C ALA A 38 1.90 14.19 -4.18
N GLN A 39 2.17 13.08 -3.46
CA GLN A 39 1.40 12.70 -2.28
C GLN A 39 1.50 13.73 -1.16
N ALA A 40 2.71 14.23 -0.85
CA ALA A 40 2.90 15.20 0.21
C ALA A 40 2.22 16.54 -0.11
N LEU A 41 2.29 17.02 -1.34
CA LEU A 41 1.60 18.24 -1.77
C LEU A 41 0.08 18.08 -1.73
N ALA A 42 -0.44 16.92 -2.16
CA ALA A 42 -1.87 16.66 -2.19
C ALA A 42 -2.49 16.59 -0.77
N THR A 43 -1.72 16.12 0.22
CA THR A 43 -2.21 15.94 1.60
C THR A 43 -1.77 17.05 2.56
N GLY A 44 -0.83 17.90 2.14
CA GLY A 44 -0.18 18.88 3.02
C GLY A 44 0.81 18.24 3.99
N ALA A 45 1.24 17.01 3.74
CA ALA A 45 2.15 16.25 4.60
C ALA A 45 3.57 16.82 4.59
N THR A 46 4.27 16.64 5.70
CA THR A 46 5.73 16.77 5.74
C THR A 46 6.39 15.55 5.11
N LEU A 47 7.50 15.75 4.39
CA LEU A 47 8.25 14.69 3.72
C LEU A 47 9.61 14.48 4.37
N THR A 48 9.90 13.26 4.82
CA THR A 48 11.23 12.83 5.25
C THR A 48 11.81 11.89 4.20
N LEU A 49 13.05 12.17 3.78
CA LEU A 49 13.80 11.36 2.81
C LEU A 49 14.85 10.56 3.57
N ALA A 50 14.77 9.23 3.54
CA ALA A 50 15.67 8.38 4.30
C ALA A 50 16.47 7.42 3.40
N HIS A 51 17.76 7.31 3.68
CA HIS A 51 18.64 6.28 3.18
C HIS A 51 19.37 5.58 4.32
N VAL A 52 19.54 4.27 4.19
CA VAL A 52 20.25 3.46 5.20
C VAL A 52 21.52 2.90 4.58
N THR A 53 22.66 3.30 5.14
CA THR A 53 23.98 2.77 4.75
C THR A 53 24.36 1.57 5.64
N PRO A 54 25.09 0.58 5.11
CA PRO A 54 25.61 -0.52 5.92
C PRO A 54 26.41 -0.02 7.13
N PRO A 55 26.36 -0.72 8.28
CA PRO A 55 27.22 -0.37 9.42
C PRO A 55 28.69 -0.60 9.07
N ALA A 56 29.56 0.28 9.57
CA ALA A 56 30.99 0.21 9.30
C ALA A 56 31.63 -1.13 9.75
N GLU A 57 31.04 -1.77 10.76
CA GLU A 57 31.50 -3.05 11.33
C GLU A 57 31.22 -4.28 10.44
N SER A 58 30.36 -4.15 9.44
CA SER A 58 30.07 -5.23 8.49
C SER A 58 31.12 -5.36 7.38
N ILE A 59 32.18 -4.57 7.46
CA ILE A 59 33.28 -4.53 6.49
C ILE A 59 34.39 -5.46 7.00
N PRO A 60 34.92 -6.41 6.17
CA PRO A 60 35.98 -7.34 6.59
C PRO A 60 37.22 -6.63 7.10
N LEU A 61 37.78 -7.13 8.22
CA LEU A 61 38.92 -6.52 8.94
C LEU A 61 40.24 -6.44 8.17
N ASP A 62 40.43 -7.24 7.14
CA ASP A 62 41.60 -7.26 6.28
C ASP A 62 41.67 -6.09 5.25
N ALA A 63 40.60 -5.32 5.19
CA ALA A 63 40.45 -4.16 4.32
C ALA A 63 40.34 -2.82 5.08
N SER A 64 40.50 -2.82 6.42
CA SER A 64 40.07 -1.75 7.33
C SER A 64 40.68 -0.35 7.10
N ALA A 65 41.87 -0.22 6.53
CA ALA A 65 42.48 1.10 6.31
C ALA A 65 42.00 1.79 5.02
N ILE A 66 41.66 1.01 3.99
CA ILE A 66 41.09 1.53 2.72
C ILE A 66 39.62 1.81 2.86
N TYR A 67 38.90 0.98 3.62
CA TYR A 67 37.43 1.04 3.78
C TYR A 67 36.94 2.12 4.76
N SER A 68 37.76 2.62 5.69
CA SER A 68 37.34 3.76 6.51
C SER A 68 37.19 5.05 5.68
N ALA A 69 38.01 5.22 4.67
CA ALA A 69 37.86 6.31 3.71
C ALA A 69 36.67 6.09 2.77
N ASP A 70 36.40 4.84 2.37
CA ASP A 70 35.29 4.49 1.51
C ASP A 70 33.93 4.61 2.28
N ALA A 71 33.87 4.21 3.55
CA ALA A 71 32.65 4.37 4.37
C ALA A 71 32.28 5.85 4.57
N ALA A 72 33.28 6.71 4.80
CA ALA A 72 33.06 8.15 4.88
C ALA A 72 32.60 8.73 3.54
N ALA A 73 33.18 8.27 2.42
CA ALA A 73 32.78 8.67 1.09
C ALA A 73 31.35 8.25 0.76
N ILE A 74 30.94 7.02 1.11
CA ILE A 74 29.56 6.52 0.95
C ILE A 74 28.55 7.40 1.71
N LEU A 75 28.87 7.76 2.96
CA LEU A 75 28.01 8.65 3.75
C LEU A 75 27.88 10.04 3.13
N VAL A 76 28.99 10.61 2.66
CA VAL A 76 29.01 11.92 1.99
C VAL A 76 28.20 11.88 0.70
N GLU A 77 28.37 10.85 -0.12
CA GLU A 77 27.62 10.66 -1.36
C GLU A 77 26.12 10.48 -1.10
N ALA A 78 25.76 9.64 -0.13
CA ALA A 78 24.37 9.44 0.27
C ALA A 78 23.72 10.73 0.74
N LYS A 79 24.41 11.49 1.58
CA LYS A 79 23.95 12.79 2.06
C LYS A 79 23.77 13.78 0.90
N TRP A 80 24.76 13.88 0.03
CA TRP A 80 24.70 14.79 -1.12
C TRP A 80 23.53 14.45 -2.04
N THR A 81 23.28 13.17 -2.29
CA THR A 81 22.14 12.71 -3.10
C THR A 81 20.81 13.07 -2.44
N LEU A 82 20.64 12.82 -1.13
CA LEU A 82 19.44 13.19 -0.41
C LEU A 82 19.21 14.71 -0.34
N ASP A 83 20.28 15.49 -0.17
CA ASP A 83 20.22 16.96 -0.22
C ASP A 83 19.76 17.45 -1.61
N GLY A 84 20.22 16.78 -2.67
CA GLY A 84 19.77 17.02 -4.04
C GLY A 84 18.28 16.68 -4.25
N MET A 85 17.79 15.61 -3.63
CA MET A 85 16.37 15.25 -3.63
C MET A 85 15.55 16.29 -2.86
N ALA A 86 16.02 16.74 -1.70
CA ALA A 86 15.36 17.78 -0.92
C ALA A 86 15.29 19.11 -1.68
N ALA A 87 16.35 19.48 -2.42
CA ALA A 87 16.35 20.64 -3.28
C ALA A 87 15.33 20.55 -4.43
N LYS A 88 15.16 19.35 -5.04
CA LYS A 88 14.11 19.12 -6.05
C LYS A 88 12.71 19.23 -5.44
N ALA A 89 12.49 18.69 -4.23
CA ALA A 89 11.23 18.84 -3.52
C ALA A 89 10.93 20.32 -3.22
N TYR A 90 11.93 21.07 -2.76
CA TYR A 90 11.82 22.50 -2.49
C TYR A 90 11.46 23.30 -3.75
N ALA A 91 12.07 22.99 -4.89
CA ALA A 91 11.73 23.58 -6.18
C ALA A 91 10.27 23.32 -6.60
N SER A 92 9.66 22.25 -6.09
CA SER A 92 8.24 21.91 -6.27
C SER A 92 7.32 22.55 -5.20
N GLY A 93 7.87 23.38 -4.30
CA GLY A 93 7.11 24.03 -3.22
C GLY A 93 6.97 23.18 -1.95
N LEU A 94 7.72 22.08 -1.80
CA LEU A 94 7.64 21.17 -0.66
C LEU A 94 8.97 21.14 0.11
N ALA A 95 8.94 21.47 1.41
CA ALA A 95 10.10 21.24 2.28
C ALA A 95 10.24 19.74 2.59
N ALA A 96 11.43 19.19 2.37
CA ALA A 96 11.75 17.80 2.70
C ALA A 96 12.99 17.72 3.59
N SER A 97 12.96 16.79 4.55
CA SER A 97 14.04 16.59 5.53
C SER A 97 14.87 15.35 5.17
N PRO A 98 16.14 15.50 4.73
CA PRO A 98 17.01 14.37 4.43
C PRO A 98 17.60 13.75 5.70
N ILE A 99 17.59 12.42 5.81
CA ILE A 99 18.16 11.64 6.91
C ILE A 99 18.97 10.48 6.35
N VAL A 100 20.25 10.37 6.71
CA VAL A 100 21.07 9.19 6.48
C VAL A 100 21.21 8.43 7.79
N CYS A 101 20.82 7.15 7.79
CA CYS A 101 20.96 6.24 8.93
C CYS A 101 22.01 5.17 8.64
N GLN A 102 22.59 4.58 9.67
CA GLN A 102 23.47 3.41 9.55
C GLN A 102 22.79 2.18 10.11
N GLY A 103 22.94 1.05 9.43
CA GLY A 103 22.39 -0.24 9.88
C GLY A 103 21.85 -1.09 8.73
N THR A 104 20.92 -1.97 9.06
CA THR A 104 20.18 -2.76 8.08
C THR A 104 18.82 -2.13 7.82
N PRO A 105 18.44 -1.86 6.57
CA PRO A 105 17.18 -1.17 6.26
C PRO A 105 15.95 -1.81 6.91
N GLN A 106 15.90 -3.15 6.99
CA GLN A 106 14.78 -3.89 7.57
C GLN A 106 14.56 -3.62 9.06
N ARG A 107 15.60 -3.18 9.78
CA ARG A 107 15.50 -2.77 11.19
C ARG A 107 15.34 -1.27 11.34
N VAL A 108 16.14 -0.51 10.58
CA VAL A 108 16.21 0.95 10.72
C VAL A 108 14.93 1.63 10.23
N ILE A 109 14.36 1.20 9.10
CA ILE A 109 13.17 1.86 8.54
C ILE A 109 11.94 1.71 9.44
N PRO A 110 11.58 0.52 9.99
CA PRO A 110 10.48 0.41 10.93
C PRO A 110 10.69 1.21 12.24
N GLU A 111 11.93 1.30 12.74
CA GLU A 111 12.26 2.13 13.88
C GLU A 111 12.11 3.63 13.56
N LEU A 112 12.55 4.05 12.37
CA LEU A 112 12.43 5.43 11.92
C LEU A 112 10.96 5.82 11.73
N VAL A 113 10.12 4.95 11.15
CA VAL A 113 8.66 5.13 11.05
C VAL A 113 8.06 5.48 12.41
N LYS A 114 8.41 4.74 13.47
CA LYS A 114 7.94 4.98 14.83
C LYS A 114 8.50 6.28 15.41
N THR A 115 9.79 6.53 15.21
CA THR A 115 10.51 7.68 15.80
C THR A 115 9.98 9.01 15.26
N ILE A 116 9.74 9.12 13.95
CA ILE A 116 9.21 10.34 13.35
C ILE A 116 7.67 10.37 13.37
N GLY A 117 7.03 9.26 13.76
CA GLY A 117 5.58 9.11 13.73
C GLY A 117 5.02 9.20 12.32
N ALA A 118 5.66 8.52 11.35
CA ALA A 118 5.17 8.52 9.98
C ALA A 118 3.81 7.83 9.87
N ASP A 119 2.93 8.39 9.04
CA ASP A 119 1.60 7.87 8.75
C ASP A 119 1.57 7.11 7.41
N ARG A 120 2.56 7.37 6.57
CA ARG A 120 2.74 6.73 5.27
C ARG A 120 4.22 6.46 5.03
N LEU A 121 4.52 5.24 4.59
CA LEU A 121 5.84 4.89 4.07
C LEU A 121 5.76 4.76 2.54
N ILE A 122 6.75 5.28 1.82
CA ILE A 122 6.91 5.10 0.38
C ILE A 122 8.19 4.31 0.12
N LEU A 123 8.08 3.25 -0.69
CA LEU A 123 9.17 2.35 -1.03
C LEU A 123 9.21 2.06 -2.53
N GLY A 124 10.40 1.86 -3.07
CA GLY A 124 10.60 1.13 -4.31
C GLY A 124 10.51 -0.39 -4.12
N THR A 125 10.07 -1.09 -5.14
CA THR A 125 9.99 -2.57 -5.11
C THR A 125 11.31 -3.24 -5.46
N HIS A 126 12.30 -2.52 -6.05
CA HIS A 126 13.56 -3.05 -6.57
C HIS A 126 14.75 -2.23 -6.11
N GLY A 127 15.86 -2.91 -5.75
CA GLY A 127 17.16 -2.30 -5.56
C GLY A 127 18.08 -2.52 -6.78
N ARG A 128 19.25 -1.87 -6.74
CA ARG A 128 20.31 -1.80 -7.78
C ARG A 128 20.53 -3.04 -8.67
N ARG A 129 20.33 -4.24 -8.15
CA ARG A 129 20.78 -5.47 -8.82
C ARG A 129 19.71 -6.21 -9.60
N HIS A 130 18.45 -5.76 -9.59
CA HIS A 130 17.33 -6.59 -10.05
C HIS A 130 16.37 -5.93 -11.06
N MET A 131 16.76 -4.85 -11.73
CA MET A 131 15.92 -4.16 -12.75
C MET A 131 15.38 -5.06 -13.89
N LYS A 132 15.87 -6.30 -14.02
CA LYS A 132 15.44 -7.25 -15.07
C LYS A 132 14.46 -8.32 -14.60
N LYS A 133 14.15 -8.40 -13.30
CA LYS A 133 13.18 -9.38 -12.75
C LYS A 133 12.09 -8.62 -12.04
N MET A 134 10.84 -8.87 -12.41
CA MET A 134 9.63 -8.40 -11.71
C MET A 134 9.50 -9.11 -10.36
N LEU A 135 10.41 -8.86 -9.42
CA LEU A 135 10.44 -9.48 -8.11
C LEU A 135 10.52 -8.39 -7.06
N LEU A 136 9.68 -8.45 -6.06
CA LEU A 136 9.79 -7.61 -4.86
C LEU A 136 11.08 -7.99 -4.12
N GLY A 137 11.95 -7.01 -3.86
CA GLY A 137 13.20 -7.24 -3.15
C GLY A 137 12.97 -7.73 -1.72
N SER A 138 13.86 -8.60 -1.21
CA SER A 138 13.76 -9.14 0.15
C SER A 138 13.70 -8.04 1.22
N VAL A 139 14.46 -6.96 1.04
CA VAL A 139 14.47 -5.79 1.94
C VAL A 139 13.10 -5.12 1.97
N ALA A 140 12.53 -4.81 0.79
CA ALA A 140 11.22 -4.17 0.71
C ALA A 140 10.13 -5.03 1.35
N LEU A 141 10.19 -6.33 1.13
CA LEU A 141 9.24 -7.29 1.67
C LEU A 141 9.34 -7.43 3.19
N GLU A 142 10.55 -7.50 3.77
CA GLU A 142 10.72 -7.53 5.22
C GLU A 142 10.20 -6.22 5.86
N ILE A 143 10.44 -5.06 5.23
CA ILE A 143 9.91 -3.77 5.69
C ILE A 143 8.38 -3.79 5.62
N LEU A 144 7.79 -4.22 4.51
CA LEU A 144 6.34 -4.37 4.34
C LEU A 144 5.72 -5.26 5.44
N ASN A 145 6.41 -6.33 5.84
CA ASN A 145 5.96 -7.21 6.91
C ASN A 145 6.15 -6.63 8.33
N SER A 146 7.02 -5.62 8.49
CA SER A 146 7.41 -5.10 9.80
C SER A 146 6.68 -3.81 10.20
N VAL A 147 6.07 -3.09 9.24
CA VAL A 147 5.38 -1.82 9.51
C VAL A 147 3.86 -2.02 9.57
N GLU A 148 3.21 -1.24 10.43
CA GLU A 148 1.76 -1.28 10.64
C GLU A 148 1.00 -0.17 9.90
N ILE A 149 1.72 0.88 9.48
CA ILE A 149 1.16 1.99 8.71
C ILE A 149 0.97 1.61 7.24
N PRO A 150 0.09 2.30 6.49
CA PRO A 150 -0.01 2.10 5.06
C PRO A 150 1.30 2.34 4.32
N VAL A 151 1.64 1.45 3.39
CA VAL A 151 2.84 1.54 2.57
C VAL A 151 2.47 1.72 1.11
N CYS A 152 2.98 2.78 0.51
CA CYS A 152 2.89 3.01 -0.93
C CYS A 152 4.13 2.41 -1.61
N THR A 153 3.92 1.40 -2.42
CA THR A 153 4.98 0.77 -3.22
C THR A 153 4.91 1.25 -4.66
N ILE A 154 6.07 1.60 -5.21
CA ILE A 154 6.21 2.01 -6.60
C ILE A 154 6.98 0.92 -7.33
N GLY A 155 6.28 0.19 -8.20
CA GLY A 155 6.85 -0.89 -9.01
C GLY A 155 7.51 -0.40 -10.30
N PRO A 156 8.23 -1.28 -11.02
CA PRO A 156 8.94 -0.93 -12.25
C PRO A 156 8.01 -0.49 -13.38
N ASN A 157 6.76 -0.94 -13.40
CA ASN A 157 5.79 -0.55 -14.41
C ASN A 157 5.11 0.79 -14.09
N ALA A 158 5.07 1.17 -12.81
CA ALA A 158 4.41 2.40 -12.36
C ALA A 158 5.16 3.67 -12.77
N HIS A 159 6.49 3.61 -12.96
CA HIS A 159 7.29 4.78 -13.33
C HIS A 159 7.20 5.15 -14.82
N THR A 160 6.57 4.34 -15.65
CA THR A 160 6.35 4.67 -17.05
C THR A 160 5.31 5.79 -17.24
N ARG A 161 4.55 6.11 -16.20
CA ARG A 161 3.55 7.18 -16.18
C ARG A 161 3.99 8.28 -15.23
N PRO A 162 3.77 9.58 -15.58
CA PRO A 162 4.01 10.68 -14.65
C PRO A 162 3.18 10.49 -13.37
N ALA A 163 3.77 10.81 -12.21
CA ALA A 163 3.03 10.82 -10.96
C ALA A 163 1.89 11.84 -11.05
N PRO A 164 0.62 11.45 -10.91
CA PRO A 164 -0.47 12.42 -10.87
C PRO A 164 -0.33 13.27 -9.60
N VAL A 165 -0.62 14.56 -9.70
CA VAL A 165 -0.62 15.45 -8.51
C VAL A 165 -1.61 14.93 -7.47
N THR A 166 -2.79 14.46 -7.92
CA THR A 166 -3.77 13.77 -7.10
C THR A 166 -4.32 12.60 -7.90
N PRO A 167 -4.48 11.39 -7.31
CA PRO A 167 -5.14 10.30 -8.00
C PRO A 167 -6.59 10.67 -8.31
N LYS A 168 -7.04 10.36 -9.53
CA LYS A 168 -8.42 10.57 -9.98
C LYS A 168 -9.21 9.28 -10.09
N THR A 169 -8.49 8.16 -10.19
CA THR A 169 -9.08 6.84 -10.40
C THR A 169 -8.43 5.85 -9.43
N ILE A 170 -9.22 5.30 -8.52
CA ILE A 170 -8.75 4.34 -7.50
C ILE A 170 -9.41 2.99 -7.74
N LEU A 171 -8.62 1.93 -7.76
CA LEU A 171 -9.11 0.55 -7.72
C LEU A 171 -8.88 -0.03 -6.33
N HIS A 172 -9.93 -0.58 -5.72
CA HIS A 172 -9.85 -1.31 -4.47
C HIS A 172 -10.37 -2.75 -4.63
N PRO A 173 -9.46 -3.73 -4.77
CA PRO A 173 -9.85 -5.14 -4.71
C PRO A 173 -10.37 -5.52 -3.32
N VAL A 174 -11.53 -6.17 -3.28
CA VAL A 174 -12.22 -6.59 -2.06
C VAL A 174 -12.21 -8.10 -1.95
N SER A 175 -11.71 -8.65 -0.84
CA SER A 175 -11.65 -10.10 -0.61
C SER A 175 -12.95 -10.72 -0.08
N LEU A 176 -13.82 -9.95 0.53
CA LEU A 176 -15.01 -10.37 1.30
C LEU A 176 -14.71 -11.29 2.50
N HIS A 177 -13.46 -11.34 2.96
CA HIS A 177 -13.04 -12.00 4.20
C HIS A 177 -13.24 -11.07 5.40
N PRO A 178 -13.28 -11.58 6.65
CA PRO A 178 -13.39 -10.73 7.84
C PRO A 178 -12.34 -9.60 7.84
N GLY A 179 -12.77 -8.38 8.15
CA GLY A 179 -11.89 -7.19 8.17
C GLY A 179 -11.79 -6.42 6.85
N HIS A 180 -12.36 -6.95 5.74
CA HIS A 180 -12.37 -6.25 4.45
C HIS A 180 -13.09 -4.90 4.49
N GLU A 181 -14.06 -4.72 5.40
CA GLU A 181 -14.78 -3.47 5.59
C GLU A 181 -13.84 -2.32 5.97
N GLN A 182 -12.78 -2.63 6.71
CA GLN A 182 -11.80 -1.63 7.14
C GLN A 182 -10.98 -1.09 5.98
N SER A 183 -10.52 -1.97 5.08
CA SER A 183 -9.78 -1.54 3.89
C SER A 183 -10.70 -0.84 2.89
N ALA A 184 -11.93 -1.30 2.72
CA ALA A 184 -12.91 -0.63 1.88
C ALA A 184 -13.21 0.79 2.40
N ARG A 185 -13.39 0.94 3.71
CA ARG A 185 -13.58 2.25 4.34
C ARG A 185 -12.37 3.17 4.14
N LEU A 186 -11.16 2.66 4.31
CA LEU A 186 -9.94 3.44 4.05
C LEU A 186 -9.85 3.88 2.58
N ALA A 187 -10.17 2.99 1.64
CA ALA A 187 -10.17 3.30 0.21
C ALA A 187 -11.22 4.37 -0.14
N LEU A 188 -12.41 4.29 0.45
CA LEU A 188 -13.49 5.26 0.29
C LEU A 188 -13.12 6.63 0.88
N GLU A 189 -12.52 6.69 2.06
CA GLU A 189 -12.03 7.93 2.67
C GLU A 189 -10.93 8.58 1.80
N MET A 190 -10.04 7.78 1.20
CA MET A 190 -9.05 8.27 0.24
C MET A 190 -9.73 8.83 -1.01
N ALA A 191 -10.72 8.12 -1.56
CA ALA A 191 -11.47 8.56 -2.74
C ALA A 191 -12.20 9.89 -2.46
N GLN A 192 -12.82 10.00 -1.30
CA GLN A 192 -13.48 11.23 -0.86
C GLN A 192 -12.50 12.40 -0.77
N PHE A 193 -11.37 12.19 -0.11
CA PHE A 193 -10.36 13.23 0.06
C PHE A 193 -9.80 13.74 -1.27
N TYR A 194 -9.45 12.81 -2.17
CA TYR A 194 -8.90 13.15 -3.49
C TYR A 194 -9.96 13.54 -4.52
N GLN A 195 -11.25 13.42 -4.19
CA GLN A 195 -12.36 13.53 -5.15
C GLN A 195 -12.11 12.64 -6.37
N ALA A 196 -11.75 11.40 -6.08
CA ALA A 196 -11.41 10.37 -7.05
C ALA A 196 -12.58 9.42 -7.25
N GLU A 197 -12.79 8.99 -8.49
CA GLU A 197 -13.64 7.84 -8.81
C GLU A 197 -13.03 6.57 -8.23
N ILE A 198 -13.84 5.71 -7.62
CA ILE A 198 -13.38 4.45 -7.03
C ILE A 198 -14.19 3.25 -7.51
N THR A 199 -13.49 2.18 -7.87
CA THR A 199 -14.07 0.87 -8.15
C THR A 199 -13.73 -0.11 -7.04
N LEU A 200 -14.76 -0.65 -6.38
CA LEU A 200 -14.65 -1.79 -5.48
C LEU A 200 -14.81 -3.06 -6.34
N LEU A 201 -13.71 -3.81 -6.52
CA LEU A 201 -13.66 -4.98 -7.38
C LEU A 201 -13.57 -6.26 -6.54
N HIS A 202 -14.51 -7.18 -6.71
CA HIS A 202 -14.37 -8.55 -6.22
C HIS A 202 -14.14 -9.50 -7.39
N VAL A 203 -13.15 -10.38 -7.28
CA VAL A 203 -12.87 -11.42 -8.29
C VAL A 203 -13.15 -12.78 -7.67
N ILE A 204 -14.16 -13.45 -8.21
CA ILE A 204 -14.48 -14.84 -7.85
C ILE A 204 -13.45 -15.75 -8.55
N ASP A 205 -12.61 -16.44 -7.78
CA ASP A 205 -11.59 -17.33 -8.33
C ASP A 205 -12.25 -18.50 -9.07
N ARG A 206 -11.76 -18.81 -10.27
CA ARG A 206 -12.23 -19.95 -11.08
C ARG A 206 -12.06 -21.30 -10.40
N ASN A 207 -11.15 -21.43 -9.45
CA ASN A 207 -10.85 -22.67 -8.75
C ASN A 207 -11.87 -22.98 -7.66
N PHE A 208 -12.65 -21.99 -7.21
CA PHE A 208 -13.81 -22.25 -6.36
C PHE A 208 -14.94 -22.81 -7.21
N GLY A 209 -15.42 -24.01 -6.84
CA GLY A 209 -16.30 -24.89 -7.58
C GLY A 209 -17.48 -24.31 -8.37
N ASN A 210 -18.14 -25.12 -9.17
CA ASN A 210 -19.22 -24.70 -10.09
C ASN A 210 -20.39 -23.95 -9.43
N GLU A 211 -20.55 -24.04 -8.12
CA GLU A 211 -21.60 -23.37 -7.34
C GLU A 211 -21.46 -21.83 -7.38
N TYR A 212 -20.24 -21.32 -7.38
CA TYR A 212 -19.95 -19.87 -7.43
C TYR A 212 -20.03 -19.26 -8.84
N ARG A 213 -20.15 -20.11 -9.86
CA ARG A 213 -20.31 -19.66 -11.26
C ARG A 213 -21.75 -19.36 -11.64
N SER A 214 -22.72 -19.59 -10.74
CA SER A 214 -24.10 -19.28 -11.02
C SER A 214 -24.33 -17.76 -11.05
N ALA A 215 -25.22 -17.31 -11.95
CA ALA A 215 -25.63 -15.90 -11.99
C ALA A 215 -26.15 -15.42 -10.62
N ARG A 216 -26.72 -16.31 -9.82
CA ARG A 216 -27.22 -16.03 -8.48
C ARG A 216 -26.07 -15.77 -7.49
N ALA A 217 -24.96 -16.51 -7.59
CA ALA A 217 -23.79 -16.27 -6.73
C ALA A 217 -23.13 -14.93 -7.06
N ALA A 218 -23.00 -14.61 -8.35
CA ALA A 218 -22.46 -13.32 -8.79
C ALA A 218 -23.34 -12.14 -8.29
N GLU A 219 -24.67 -12.28 -8.34
CA GLU A 219 -25.59 -11.28 -7.85
C GLU A 219 -25.49 -11.10 -6.31
N TRP A 220 -25.40 -12.21 -5.57
CA TRP A 220 -25.22 -12.17 -4.12
C TRP A 220 -23.90 -11.51 -3.75
N THR A 221 -22.80 -11.85 -4.47
CA THR A 221 -21.48 -11.25 -4.29
C THR A 221 -21.50 -9.75 -4.60
N ARG A 222 -22.20 -9.34 -5.68
CA ARG A 222 -22.38 -7.93 -6.01
C ARG A 222 -23.07 -7.18 -4.88
N THR A 223 -24.17 -7.72 -4.36
CA THR A 223 -24.87 -7.12 -3.21
C THR A 223 -23.97 -7.03 -1.98
N ALA A 224 -23.08 -8.00 -1.75
CA ALA A 224 -22.14 -7.94 -0.64
C ALA A 224 -21.10 -6.82 -0.82
N VAL A 225 -20.60 -6.60 -2.03
CA VAL A 225 -19.70 -5.48 -2.33
C VAL A 225 -20.43 -4.13 -2.24
N GLU A 226 -21.65 -4.03 -2.74
CA GLU A 226 -22.47 -2.82 -2.67
C GLU A 226 -22.76 -2.38 -1.21
N ARG A 227 -22.92 -3.32 -0.29
CA ARG A 227 -23.10 -3.02 1.14
C ARG A 227 -21.90 -2.36 1.82
N LEU A 228 -20.72 -2.41 1.20
CA LEU A 228 -19.54 -1.69 1.69
C LEU A 228 -19.59 -0.20 1.37
N ILE A 229 -20.46 0.20 0.44
CA ILE A 229 -20.62 1.59 -0.01
C ILE A 229 -21.61 2.28 0.94
N PRO A 230 -21.18 3.30 1.69
CA PRO A 230 -22.10 4.10 2.50
C PRO A 230 -23.15 4.79 1.64
N ASP A 231 -24.37 4.95 2.14
CA ASP A 231 -25.45 5.61 1.42
C ASP A 231 -25.12 7.04 0.99
N GLU A 232 -24.21 7.71 1.72
CA GLU A 232 -23.77 9.06 1.45
C GLU A 232 -22.65 9.14 0.39
N ALA A 233 -22.01 8.02 0.07
CA ALA A 233 -20.87 8.02 -0.86
C ALA A 233 -21.17 8.67 -2.22
N PRO A 234 -22.33 8.46 -2.85
CA PRO A 234 -22.70 9.11 -4.11
C PRO A 234 -22.79 10.64 -4.04
N LEU A 235 -22.84 11.22 -2.82
CA LEU A 235 -22.90 12.68 -2.64
C LEU A 235 -21.52 13.34 -2.83
N TRP A 236 -20.42 12.57 -2.74
CA TRP A 236 -19.07 13.12 -2.74
C TRP A 236 -18.10 12.44 -3.72
N THR A 237 -18.43 11.26 -4.26
CA THR A 237 -17.63 10.61 -5.32
C THR A 237 -18.43 9.58 -6.11
N TYR A 238 -17.89 9.17 -7.27
CA TYR A 238 -18.43 8.05 -8.03
C TYR A 238 -17.84 6.75 -7.50
N VAL A 239 -18.74 5.86 -7.01
CA VAL A 239 -18.35 4.54 -6.49
C VAL A 239 -18.98 3.46 -7.37
N HIS A 240 -18.14 2.57 -7.90
CA HIS A 240 -18.58 1.42 -8.70
C HIS A 240 -18.33 0.13 -7.93
N ALA A 241 -19.34 -0.75 -7.90
CA ALA A 241 -19.20 -2.12 -7.43
C ALA A 241 -19.10 -3.05 -8.65
N GLN A 242 -18.00 -3.78 -8.78
CA GLN A 242 -17.74 -4.68 -9.90
C GLN A 242 -17.41 -6.08 -9.39
N VAL A 243 -17.97 -7.10 -10.05
CA VAL A 243 -17.69 -8.50 -9.75
C VAL A 243 -17.28 -9.20 -11.03
N GLU A 244 -16.11 -9.82 -10.99
CA GLU A 244 -15.51 -10.56 -12.09
C GLU A 244 -15.33 -12.03 -11.73
N VAL A 245 -15.13 -12.90 -12.72
CA VAL A 245 -14.87 -14.34 -12.52
C VAL A 245 -13.62 -14.74 -13.27
N GLY A 246 -12.57 -15.13 -12.54
CA GLY A 246 -11.33 -15.54 -13.22
C GLY A 246 -10.14 -15.69 -12.30
N GLY A 247 -8.94 -15.52 -12.86
CA GLY A 247 -7.70 -15.44 -12.07
C GLY A 247 -7.64 -14.09 -11.34
N VAL A 248 -7.53 -14.12 -10.02
CA VAL A 248 -7.66 -12.91 -9.18
C VAL A 248 -6.68 -11.81 -9.59
N VAL A 249 -5.39 -12.13 -9.65
CA VAL A 249 -4.33 -11.14 -9.97
C VAL A 249 -4.50 -10.57 -11.38
N ASP A 250 -4.73 -11.42 -12.37
CA ASP A 250 -4.82 -10.97 -13.76
C ASP A 250 -6.05 -10.07 -14.00
N HIS A 251 -7.20 -10.38 -13.36
CA HIS A 251 -8.38 -9.53 -13.46
C HIS A 251 -8.18 -8.18 -12.76
N ILE A 252 -7.56 -8.16 -11.57
CA ILE A 252 -7.26 -6.91 -10.87
C ILE A 252 -6.34 -6.02 -11.73
N LEU A 253 -5.28 -6.60 -12.30
CA LEU A 253 -4.34 -5.84 -13.14
C LEU A 253 -4.98 -5.38 -14.46
N ASN A 254 -5.83 -6.21 -15.08
CA ASN A 254 -6.54 -5.85 -16.31
C ASN A 254 -7.54 -4.72 -16.06
N VAL A 255 -8.37 -4.81 -15.02
CA VAL A 255 -9.31 -3.74 -14.65
C VAL A 255 -8.54 -2.45 -14.31
N ALA A 256 -7.43 -2.54 -13.56
CA ALA A 256 -6.59 -1.38 -13.29
C ALA A 256 -6.05 -0.72 -14.56
N ALA A 257 -5.68 -1.52 -15.56
CA ALA A 257 -5.20 -1.01 -16.85
C ALA A 257 -6.34 -0.41 -17.70
N GLU A 258 -7.49 -1.07 -17.77
CA GLU A 258 -8.67 -0.63 -18.55
C GLU A 258 -9.22 0.71 -18.03
N MET A 259 -9.37 0.84 -16.69
CA MET A 259 -9.82 2.10 -16.07
C MET A 259 -8.71 3.14 -15.94
N GLN A 260 -7.50 2.82 -16.38
CA GLN A 260 -6.31 3.66 -16.21
C GLN A 260 -6.09 4.09 -14.75
N ALA A 261 -6.21 3.17 -13.82
CA ALA A 261 -6.10 3.46 -12.40
C ALA A 261 -4.83 4.25 -12.07
N ASP A 262 -4.98 5.32 -11.30
CA ASP A 262 -3.86 6.10 -10.78
C ASP A 262 -3.30 5.49 -9.49
N LEU A 263 -4.12 4.66 -8.84
CA LEU A 263 -3.78 4.03 -7.56
C LEU A 263 -4.55 2.72 -7.39
N ILE A 264 -3.86 1.68 -6.94
CA ILE A 264 -4.49 0.48 -6.37
C ILE A 264 -4.33 0.54 -4.86
N MET A 265 -5.43 0.36 -4.12
CA MET A 265 -5.40 0.22 -2.66
C MET A 265 -5.71 -1.23 -2.30
N LEU A 266 -4.82 -1.89 -1.56
CA LEU A 266 -4.97 -3.28 -1.12
C LEU A 266 -5.13 -3.37 0.40
N GLY A 267 -6.15 -4.08 0.83
CA GLY A 267 -6.23 -4.57 2.21
C GLY A 267 -5.36 -5.81 2.38
N ILE A 268 -4.57 -5.87 3.45
CA ILE A 268 -3.71 -7.01 3.77
C ILE A 268 -4.19 -7.63 5.08
N ASP A 269 -4.54 -8.90 5.03
CA ASP A 269 -4.81 -9.66 6.26
C ASP A 269 -3.50 -9.86 7.04
N PRO A 270 -3.43 -9.43 8.31
CA PRO A 270 -2.24 -9.63 9.14
C PRO A 270 -1.84 -11.10 9.29
N ALA A 271 -2.79 -12.03 9.24
CA ALA A 271 -2.54 -13.46 9.36
C ALA A 271 -1.94 -14.05 8.07
N GLU A 272 -2.28 -13.48 6.92
CA GLU A 272 -1.73 -13.90 5.63
C GLU A 272 -0.43 -13.18 5.28
N GLY A 273 -0.32 -11.90 5.67
CA GLY A 273 0.81 -11.05 5.34
C GLY A 273 1.05 -10.96 3.82
N TYR A 274 2.27 -10.61 3.46
CA TYR A 274 2.72 -10.63 2.05
C TYR A 274 3.36 -11.99 1.76
N ARG A 275 2.63 -13.09 1.85
CA ARG A 275 3.19 -14.46 1.68
C ARG A 275 4.03 -14.58 0.44
N HIS A 276 5.22 -15.19 0.61
CA HIS A 276 6.07 -15.41 -0.54
C HIS A 276 7.22 -16.38 -0.35
N ALA A 277 7.18 -17.34 0.44
CA ALA A 277 8.20 -18.40 0.35
C ALA A 277 8.27 -19.02 -1.07
N SER A 278 7.20 -18.88 -1.87
CA SER A 278 7.07 -19.36 -3.25
C SER A 278 6.75 -18.26 -4.29
N GLY A 279 6.55 -17.00 -3.89
CA GLY A 279 6.16 -15.93 -4.82
C GLY A 279 4.65 -15.91 -5.15
N ASP A 280 3.81 -16.62 -4.40
CA ASP A 280 2.42 -16.90 -4.77
C ASP A 280 1.39 -15.98 -4.08
N GLY A 281 1.80 -14.91 -3.41
CA GLY A 281 0.88 -13.98 -2.74
C GLY A 281 0.23 -13.00 -3.70
N ILE A 282 -1.11 -12.88 -3.67
CA ILE A 282 -1.87 -11.92 -4.49
C ILE A 282 -1.30 -10.51 -4.38
N ALA A 283 -1.07 -10.03 -3.15
CA ALA A 283 -0.50 -8.70 -2.91
C ALA A 283 0.90 -8.56 -3.50
N TYR A 284 1.75 -9.57 -3.37
CA TYR A 284 3.09 -9.60 -3.93
C TYR A 284 3.07 -9.43 -5.45
N GLU A 285 2.24 -10.22 -6.15
CA GLU A 285 2.12 -10.13 -7.61
C GLU A 285 1.55 -8.80 -8.07
N ILE A 286 0.54 -8.27 -7.39
CA ILE A 286 -0.03 -6.96 -7.74
C ILE A 286 1.03 -5.86 -7.56
N ILE A 287 1.74 -5.82 -6.42
CA ILE A 287 2.79 -4.83 -6.16
C ILE A 287 3.88 -4.86 -7.24
N THR A 288 4.26 -6.05 -7.70
CA THR A 288 5.35 -6.19 -8.69
C THR A 288 4.92 -5.92 -10.12
N ARG A 289 3.64 -6.15 -10.46
CA ARG A 289 3.14 -6.11 -11.84
C ARG A 289 2.29 -4.88 -12.15
N ALA A 290 1.80 -4.16 -11.14
CA ALA A 290 0.92 -3.00 -11.33
C ALA A 290 1.58 -1.89 -12.16
N GLY A 291 0.80 -1.27 -13.04
CA GLY A 291 1.18 -0.10 -13.84
C GLY A 291 0.97 1.24 -13.13
N CYS A 292 0.61 1.22 -11.85
CA CYS A 292 0.42 2.39 -11.01
C CYS A 292 0.92 2.09 -9.58
N PRO A 293 1.10 3.11 -8.73
CA PRO A 293 1.38 2.92 -7.31
C PRO A 293 0.37 2.01 -6.62
N VAL A 294 0.86 1.21 -5.66
CA VAL A 294 0.02 0.32 -4.85
C VAL A 294 0.16 0.72 -3.38
N ILE A 295 -0.93 1.15 -2.75
CA ILE A 295 -0.97 1.35 -1.31
C ILE A 295 -1.51 0.08 -0.66
N THR A 296 -0.75 -0.46 0.27
CA THR A 296 -1.17 -1.59 1.10
C THR A 296 -1.44 -1.11 2.51
N ALA A 297 -2.55 -1.55 3.11
CA ALA A 297 -2.87 -1.30 4.50
C ALA A 297 -3.31 -2.59 5.18
N ARG A 298 -2.79 -2.86 6.38
CA ARG A 298 -3.18 -4.02 7.16
C ARG A 298 -4.55 -3.80 7.78
N HIS A 299 -5.39 -4.83 7.77
CA HIS A 299 -6.60 -4.84 8.57
C HIS A 299 -6.21 -4.83 10.06
N GLY A 300 -6.82 -3.95 10.87
CA GLY A 300 -6.62 -4.01 12.31
C GLY A 300 -7.22 -5.32 12.84
N THR A 301 -6.42 -6.13 13.51
CA THR A 301 -6.92 -7.19 14.37
C THR A 301 -7.75 -6.51 15.48
N GLU A 302 -9.04 -6.87 15.55
CA GLU A 302 -10.02 -6.44 16.56
C GLU A 302 -10.68 -5.05 16.37
N VAL A 303 -11.66 -4.99 15.50
CA VAL A 303 -12.88 -4.23 15.75
C VAL A 303 -14.07 -5.14 15.45
N SER A 304 -14.62 -5.74 16.49
CA SER A 304 -15.99 -6.23 16.44
C SER A 304 -16.90 -5.02 16.25
N VAL A 305 -17.26 -4.72 15.03
CA VAL A 305 -18.39 -3.80 14.78
C VAL A 305 -19.61 -4.59 15.17
N GLU A 306 -20.17 -4.32 16.36
CA GLU A 306 -21.57 -4.63 16.61
C GLU A 306 -22.39 -3.81 15.61
N ILE A 307 -22.64 -4.42 14.46
CA ILE A 307 -23.73 -3.98 13.60
C ILE A 307 -24.99 -4.16 14.44
N SER A 308 -25.60 -3.07 14.85
CA SER A 308 -26.92 -3.11 15.48
C SER A 308 -27.87 -3.75 14.45
N GLU A 309 -28.08 -5.05 14.60
CA GLU A 309 -29.10 -5.78 13.87
C GLU A 309 -30.46 -5.17 14.21
N SER A 310 -30.96 -4.30 13.37
CA SER A 310 -32.42 -4.20 13.21
C SER A 310 -32.82 -5.50 12.51
N LYS A 311 -33.27 -6.48 13.32
CA LYS A 311 -33.77 -7.77 12.87
C LYS A 311 -34.85 -7.58 11.81
N PRO A 312 -34.68 -8.12 10.60
CA PRO A 312 -35.86 -8.53 9.85
C PRO A 312 -36.32 -9.88 10.46
N THR A 313 -37.48 -9.87 11.06
CA THR A 313 -38.25 -11.05 11.42
C THR A 313 -38.60 -11.82 10.15
N HIS A 314 -37.70 -12.74 9.72
CA HIS A 314 -38.10 -13.95 9.00
C HIS A 314 -36.93 -14.93 9.03
N GLY A 315 -37.16 -16.07 9.69
CA GLY A 315 -36.18 -17.12 9.92
C GLY A 315 -35.71 -17.76 8.62
N TYR A 316 -34.38 -17.73 8.45
CA TYR A 316 -33.66 -18.76 7.72
C TYR A 316 -32.47 -19.19 8.57
N ALA A 317 -32.40 -20.50 8.79
CA ALA A 317 -31.43 -21.16 9.64
C ALA A 317 -29.99 -20.79 9.26
N ALA A 318 -29.30 -20.08 10.16
CA ALA A 318 -27.86 -20.00 10.20
C ALA A 318 -27.30 -21.36 10.62
N GLY A 319 -26.98 -22.20 9.65
CA GLY A 319 -26.53 -23.54 9.97
C GLY A 319 -25.91 -24.32 8.83
N ALA A 320 -25.02 -23.69 8.02
CA ALA A 320 -24.29 -24.46 6.99
C ALA A 320 -22.94 -23.87 6.52
N PHE A 321 -22.37 -22.87 7.17
CA PHE A 321 -21.12 -22.24 6.65
C PHE A 321 -19.97 -22.16 7.65
N ALA A 322 -20.01 -22.89 8.75
CA ALA A 322 -18.88 -23.01 9.68
C ALA A 322 -18.15 -24.34 9.46
N GLY A 323 -17.45 -24.50 8.36
CA GLY A 323 -16.73 -25.76 8.17
C GLY A 323 -16.08 -26.00 6.82
N MET A 324 -15.69 -24.97 6.09
CA MET A 324 -14.90 -25.17 4.88
C MET A 324 -14.07 -23.92 4.57
N PHE A 325 -12.96 -23.77 5.31
CA PHE A 325 -11.77 -23.02 4.87
C PHE A 325 -10.55 -23.53 5.64
#